data_80625dd43b80eb79d3846c852a21079d
#
_entry.id   80625dd43b80eb79d3846c852a21079d
#
_cell.length_a   1.000
_cell.length_b   1.000
_cell.length_c   1.000
_cell.angle_alpha   90.00
_cell.angle_beta   90.00
_cell.angle_gamma   90.00
#
_symmetry.space_group_name_H-M   'P 1'
#
loop_
_entity.id
_entity.type
_entity.pdbx_description
1 polymer ?
#
loop_
_entity_poly.entity_id
_entity_poly.type
_entity_poly.pdbx_seq_one_letter_code
_entity_poly.pdbx_strand_id
1 'polypeptide(L)'
;MKKVLEVKNLEISFDTFAGKVQAIRDVSFDLYKGETLAIVGESGSGKSVTTRSIMGLLASNANVDNGQILFNGTDILKKSEKELQKIRGKEIAMIFQDPMTSLDPTMPIGKQVAESLMKHNKISKKEGLRQALELLNLVGIP
;
A
#
# COMPACT_ATOMS: atom_id res chain seq x y z
N MET A 1 -10.89 -12.83 18.31
CA MET A 1 -10.86 -11.67 17.38
C MET A 1 -10.36 -12.12 16.01
N LYS A 2 -10.90 -11.51 14.94
CA LYS A 2 -10.50 -11.85 13.56
C LYS A 2 -9.19 -11.15 13.22
N LYS A 3 -8.18 -11.91 12.78
CA LYS A 3 -6.96 -11.36 12.20
C LYS A 3 -7.23 -10.86 10.77
N VAL A 4 -6.90 -9.62 10.50
CA VAL A 4 -7.01 -9.00 9.17
C VAL A 4 -5.70 -9.12 8.41
N LEU A 5 -4.58 -8.95 9.11
CA LEU A 5 -3.24 -9.03 8.56
C LEU A 5 -2.35 -9.88 9.47
N GLU A 6 -1.58 -10.78 8.87
CA GLU A 6 -0.56 -11.56 9.55
C GLU A 6 0.74 -11.47 8.76
N VAL A 7 1.77 -10.91 9.36
CA VAL A 7 3.13 -10.92 8.81
C VAL A 7 3.93 -11.95 9.58
N LYS A 8 4.51 -12.91 8.89
CA LYS A 8 5.22 -14.05 9.49
C LYS A 8 6.63 -14.17 8.93
N ASN A 9 7.62 -14.06 9.81
CA ASN A 9 9.03 -14.29 9.53
C ASN A 9 9.52 -13.58 8.25
N LEU A 10 9.09 -12.34 8.05
CA LEU A 10 9.37 -11.56 6.85
C LEU A 10 10.85 -11.17 6.80
N GLU A 11 11.49 -11.51 5.69
CA GLU A 11 12.87 -11.13 5.39
C GLU A 11 12.92 -10.50 4.00
N ILE A 12 13.46 -9.28 3.92
CA ILE A 12 13.58 -8.53 2.67
C ILE A 12 14.99 -7.99 2.54
N SER A 13 15.56 -8.14 1.35
CA SER A 13 16.85 -7.58 0.99
C SER A 13 16.77 -6.80 -0.31
N PHE A 14 17.77 -5.94 -0.53
CA PHE A 14 17.92 -5.15 -1.75
C PHE A 14 19.25 -5.47 -2.42
N ASP A 15 19.22 -5.68 -3.72
CA ASP A 15 20.42 -5.77 -4.53
C ASP A 15 20.92 -4.37 -4.86
N THR A 16 22.16 -4.07 -4.50
CA THR A 16 22.84 -2.79 -4.73
C THR A 16 24.18 -3.00 -5.41
N PHE A 17 24.78 -1.94 -5.93
CA PHE A 17 26.15 -2.00 -6.50
C PHE A 17 27.19 -2.47 -5.50
N ALA A 18 26.99 -2.18 -4.21
CA ALA A 18 27.89 -2.60 -3.13
C ALA A 18 27.59 -4.01 -2.59
N GLY A 19 26.60 -4.70 -3.17
CA GLY A 19 26.18 -6.02 -2.74
C GLY A 19 24.74 -6.03 -2.19
N LYS A 20 24.39 -7.13 -1.54
CA LYS A 20 23.06 -7.35 -0.98
C LYS A 20 22.93 -6.67 0.39
N VAL A 21 21.91 -5.83 0.54
CA VAL A 21 21.60 -5.14 1.80
C VAL A 21 20.33 -5.74 2.38
N GLN A 22 20.41 -6.27 3.59
CA GLN A 22 19.25 -6.82 4.29
C GLN A 22 18.51 -5.72 5.05
N ALA A 23 17.29 -5.41 4.60
CA ALA A 23 16.45 -4.34 5.16
C ALA A 23 15.51 -4.87 6.26
N ILE A 24 14.94 -6.04 6.10
CA ILE A 24 14.01 -6.68 7.04
C ILE A 24 14.57 -8.04 7.43
N ARG A 25 14.64 -8.28 8.74
CA ARG A 25 15.20 -9.51 9.33
C ARG A 25 14.18 -10.11 10.29
N ASP A 26 13.53 -11.18 9.85
CA ASP A 26 12.63 -11.99 10.68
C ASP A 26 11.58 -11.17 11.44
N VAL A 27 10.79 -10.39 10.72
CA VAL A 27 9.73 -9.56 11.30
C VAL A 27 8.40 -10.31 11.28
N SER A 28 7.74 -10.36 12.44
CA SER A 28 6.42 -10.98 12.59
C SER A 28 5.50 -10.09 13.44
N PHE A 29 4.26 -9.88 12.98
CA PHE A 29 3.21 -9.23 13.75
C PHE A 29 1.83 -9.53 13.16
N ASP A 30 0.80 -9.34 13.97
CA ASP A 30 -0.59 -9.49 13.57
C ASP A 30 -1.35 -8.19 13.75
N LEU A 31 -2.36 -7.97 12.91
CA LEU A 31 -3.32 -6.89 13.05
C LEU A 31 -4.73 -7.46 13.08
N TYR A 32 -5.48 -7.13 14.11
CA TYR A 32 -6.84 -7.60 14.30
C TYR A 32 -7.86 -6.57 13.83
N LYS A 33 -9.06 -7.04 13.50
CA LYS A 33 -10.16 -6.16 13.08
C LYS A 33 -10.48 -5.12 14.16
N GLY A 34 -10.50 -3.85 13.78
CA GLY A 34 -10.76 -2.72 14.69
C GLY A 34 -9.55 -2.25 15.50
N GLU A 35 -8.39 -2.87 15.32
CA GLU A 35 -7.15 -2.50 15.99
C GLU A 35 -6.35 -1.45 15.22
N THR A 36 -5.62 -0.62 15.95
CA THR A 36 -4.58 0.25 15.40
C THR A 36 -3.23 -0.20 15.90
N LEU A 37 -2.34 -0.58 14.98
CA LEU A 37 -0.98 -0.99 15.29
C LEU A 37 0.00 0.12 14.90
N ALA A 38 0.81 0.59 15.83
CA ALA A 38 1.88 1.54 15.56
C ALA A 38 3.23 0.80 15.35
N ILE A 39 3.90 1.11 14.24
CA ILE A 39 5.25 0.63 13.96
C ILE A 39 6.20 1.81 14.14
N VAL A 40 7.07 1.73 15.13
CA VAL A 40 8.00 2.80 15.51
C VAL A 40 9.44 2.34 15.34
N GLY A 41 10.33 3.28 15.10
CA GLY A 41 11.75 3.03 14.93
C GLY A 41 12.47 4.22 14.32
N GLU A 42 13.78 4.19 14.32
CA GLU A 42 14.61 5.23 13.70
C GLU A 42 14.53 5.18 12.16
N SER A 43 14.97 6.27 11.51
CA SER A 43 15.09 6.31 10.05
C SER A 43 15.99 5.17 9.56
N GLY A 44 15.54 4.47 8.50
CA GLY A 44 16.28 3.32 7.95
C GLY A 44 16.10 1.99 8.70
N SER A 45 15.19 1.95 9.69
CA SER A 45 14.91 0.71 10.46
C SER A 45 13.98 -0.30 9.76
N GLY A 46 13.51 0.01 8.55
CA GLY A 46 12.67 -0.90 7.76
C GLY A 46 11.16 -0.68 7.85
N LYS A 47 10.68 0.36 8.54
CA LYS A 47 9.25 0.66 8.67
C LYS A 47 8.54 0.81 7.32
N SER A 48 9.08 1.66 6.45
CA SER A 48 8.50 1.93 5.12
C SER A 48 8.60 0.71 4.20
N VAL A 49 9.68 -0.04 4.27
CA VAL A 49 9.86 -1.28 3.49
C VAL A 49 8.81 -2.31 3.90
N THR A 50 8.57 -2.47 5.20
CA THR A 50 7.55 -3.38 5.73
C THR A 50 6.15 -3.00 5.25
N THR A 51 5.76 -1.74 5.35
CA THR A 51 4.43 -1.29 4.91
C THR A 51 4.26 -1.37 3.39
N ARG A 52 5.30 -1.05 2.62
CA ARG A 52 5.28 -1.23 1.16
C ARG A 52 5.19 -2.68 0.73
N SER A 53 5.81 -3.60 1.46
CA SER A 53 5.70 -5.04 1.18
C SER A 53 4.26 -5.54 1.33
N ILE A 54 3.52 -5.04 2.33
CA ILE A 54 2.10 -5.36 2.53
C ILE A 54 1.25 -4.89 1.34
N MET A 55 1.61 -3.78 0.73
CA MET A 55 0.92 -3.25 -0.46
C MET A 55 1.40 -3.89 -1.77
N GLY A 56 2.44 -4.71 -1.74
CA GLY A 56 3.10 -5.21 -2.95
C GLY A 56 3.77 -4.10 -3.76
N LEU A 57 4.29 -3.06 -3.10
CA LEU A 57 4.90 -1.88 -3.71
C LEU A 57 6.41 -1.80 -3.46
N LEU A 58 7.08 -2.94 -3.37
CA LEU A 58 8.52 -2.99 -3.24
C LEU A 58 9.21 -2.53 -4.54
N ALA A 59 10.41 -1.94 -4.39
CA ALA A 59 11.24 -1.57 -5.52
C ALA A 59 11.67 -2.81 -6.33
N SER A 60 12.03 -2.61 -7.59
CA SER A 60 12.40 -3.70 -8.50
C SER A 60 13.64 -4.49 -8.08
N ASN A 61 14.54 -3.87 -7.31
CA ASN A 61 15.73 -4.50 -6.76
C ASN A 61 15.51 -5.14 -5.38
N ALA A 62 14.27 -5.16 -4.89
CA ALA A 62 13.93 -5.82 -3.64
C ALA A 62 13.65 -7.30 -3.84
N ASN A 63 14.11 -8.11 -2.89
CA ASN A 63 13.86 -9.54 -2.83
C ASN A 63 13.16 -9.88 -1.52
N VAL A 64 12.07 -10.65 -1.60
CA VAL A 64 11.48 -11.28 -0.42
C VAL A 64 12.20 -12.61 -0.23
N ASP A 65 13.10 -12.65 0.73
CA ASP A 65 13.96 -13.82 0.97
C ASP A 65 13.24 -14.91 1.77
N ASN A 66 12.30 -14.52 2.65
CA ASN A 66 11.51 -15.44 3.46
C ASN A 66 10.24 -14.76 3.97
N GLY A 67 9.30 -15.56 4.44
CA GLY A 67 8.12 -15.11 5.14
C GLY A 67 6.84 -15.12 4.33
N GLN A 68 5.77 -14.71 5.01
CA GLN A 68 4.41 -14.63 4.46
C GLN A 68 3.76 -13.32 4.90
N ILE A 69 2.90 -12.78 4.04
CA ILE A 69 2.00 -11.68 4.37
C ILE A 69 0.58 -12.14 4.04
N LEU A 70 -0.16 -12.53 5.07
CA LEU A 70 -1.54 -13.00 4.92
C LEU A 70 -2.51 -11.84 5.16
N PHE A 71 -3.25 -11.49 4.14
CA PHE A 71 -4.35 -10.54 4.22
C PHE A 71 -5.68 -11.29 4.08
N ASN A 72 -6.50 -11.24 5.12
CA ASN A 72 -7.72 -12.05 5.22
C ASN A 72 -7.49 -13.54 4.86
N GLY A 73 -6.36 -14.10 5.31
CA GLY A 73 -5.98 -15.49 5.10
C GLY A 73 -5.32 -15.82 3.76
N THR A 74 -5.16 -14.85 2.86
CA THR A 74 -4.52 -15.05 1.55
C THR A 74 -3.17 -14.36 1.48
N ASP A 75 -2.13 -15.08 1.04
CA ASP A 75 -0.77 -14.57 0.95
C ASP A 75 -0.62 -13.55 -0.19
N ILE A 76 -0.40 -12.30 0.19
CA ILE A 76 -0.20 -11.19 -0.75
C ILE A 76 1.06 -11.39 -1.62
N LEU A 77 2.11 -12.00 -1.06
CA LEU A 77 3.37 -12.22 -1.77
C LEU A 77 3.24 -13.17 -2.97
N LYS A 78 2.18 -13.98 -2.99
CA LYS A 78 1.89 -14.93 -4.07
C LYS A 78 0.92 -14.38 -5.11
N LYS A 79 0.36 -13.18 -4.90
CA LYS A 79 -0.58 -12.57 -5.84
C LYS A 79 0.15 -11.93 -7.02
N SER A 80 -0.45 -12.05 -8.20
CA SER A 80 -0.03 -11.31 -9.39
C SER A 80 -0.34 -9.82 -9.24
N GLU A 81 0.30 -8.97 -10.03
CA GLU A 81 0.02 -7.54 -10.05
C GLU A 81 -1.46 -7.24 -10.36
N LYS A 82 -2.05 -8.00 -11.27
CA LYS A 82 -3.48 -7.87 -11.62
C LYS A 82 -4.41 -8.17 -10.44
N GLU A 83 -4.06 -9.14 -9.60
CA GLU A 83 -4.81 -9.46 -8.39
C GLU A 83 -4.61 -8.39 -7.31
N LEU A 84 -3.38 -7.89 -7.13
CA LEU A 84 -3.08 -6.80 -6.21
C LEU A 84 -3.81 -5.51 -6.56
N GLN A 85 -3.95 -5.19 -7.85
CA GLN A 85 -4.70 -4.02 -8.30
C GLN A 85 -6.18 -4.05 -7.90
N LYS A 86 -6.76 -5.23 -7.70
CA LYS A 86 -8.16 -5.36 -7.27
C LYS A 86 -8.36 -5.02 -5.80
N ILE A 87 -7.34 -5.21 -4.97
CA ILE A 87 -7.42 -4.96 -3.53
C ILE A 87 -6.88 -3.58 -3.15
N ARG A 88 -5.90 -3.05 -3.89
CA ARG A 88 -5.35 -1.71 -3.66
C ARG A 88 -6.41 -0.64 -3.93
N GLY A 89 -6.59 0.26 -2.98
CA GLY A 89 -7.55 1.35 -3.03
C GLY A 89 -8.99 0.95 -2.67
N LYS A 90 -9.28 -0.33 -2.56
CA LYS A 90 -10.60 -0.86 -2.15
C LYS A 90 -10.56 -1.51 -0.77
N GLU A 91 -9.65 -2.43 -0.56
CA GLU A 91 -9.52 -3.20 0.67
C GLU A 91 -8.33 -2.76 1.52
N ILE A 92 -7.24 -2.35 0.87
CA ILE A 92 -6.05 -1.78 1.51
C ILE A 92 -5.72 -0.47 0.84
N ALA A 93 -5.48 0.57 1.62
CA ALA A 93 -5.03 1.87 1.15
C ALA A 93 -3.77 2.32 1.90
N MET A 94 -3.02 3.24 1.31
CA MET A 94 -1.80 3.78 1.90
C MET A 94 -1.76 5.29 1.72
N ILE A 95 -1.37 6.00 2.77
CA ILE A 95 -1.03 7.42 2.72
C ILE A 95 0.49 7.51 2.75
N PHE A 96 1.08 8.06 1.69
CA PHE A 96 2.53 8.21 1.56
C PHE A 96 3.03 9.43 2.33
N GLN A 97 4.29 9.37 2.77
CA GLN A 97 4.91 10.43 3.56
C GLN A 97 5.14 11.72 2.76
N ASP A 98 5.42 11.61 1.47
CA ASP A 98 5.71 12.77 0.61
C ASP A 98 4.46 13.28 -0.09
N PRO A 99 3.92 14.46 0.30
CA PRO A 99 2.77 15.04 -0.37
C PRO A 99 3.09 15.64 -1.74
N MET A 100 4.35 15.97 -2.03
CA MET A 100 4.75 16.66 -3.26
C MET A 100 4.68 15.77 -4.50
N THR A 101 4.83 14.46 -4.32
CA THR A 101 4.78 13.47 -5.40
C THR A 101 3.48 12.66 -5.43
N SER A 102 2.51 13.01 -4.58
CA SER A 102 1.26 12.26 -4.45
C SER A 102 0.31 12.44 -5.62
N LEU A 103 0.42 13.57 -6.33
CA LEU A 103 -0.38 13.88 -7.51
C LEU A 103 0.52 14.13 -8.72
N ASP A 104 0.08 13.66 -9.88
CA ASP A 104 0.72 13.94 -11.16
C ASP A 104 0.39 15.38 -11.59
N PRO A 105 1.39 16.29 -11.70
CA PRO A 105 1.14 17.68 -12.06
C PRO A 105 0.64 17.88 -13.50
N THR A 106 0.73 16.86 -14.36
CA THR A 106 0.30 16.91 -15.75
C THR A 106 -1.16 16.50 -15.97
N MET A 107 -1.83 16.00 -14.91
CA MET A 107 -3.20 15.53 -14.97
C MET A 107 -4.14 16.32 -14.05
N PRO A 108 -5.39 16.59 -14.49
CA PRO A 108 -6.38 17.24 -13.63
C PRO A 108 -6.61 16.47 -12.33
N ILE A 109 -6.66 17.17 -11.19
CA ILE A 109 -6.82 16.60 -9.86
C ILE A 109 -8.10 15.78 -9.74
N GLY A 110 -9.23 16.29 -10.22
CA GLY A 110 -10.50 15.58 -10.19
C GLY A 110 -10.45 14.22 -10.88
N LYS A 111 -9.70 14.13 -11.99
CA LYS A 111 -9.50 12.87 -12.71
C LYS A 111 -8.69 11.86 -11.90
N GLN A 112 -7.64 12.33 -11.22
CA GLN A 112 -6.82 11.49 -10.35
C GLN A 112 -7.58 10.98 -9.13
N VAL A 113 -8.37 11.84 -8.48
CA VAL A 113 -9.23 11.45 -7.35
C VAL A 113 -10.31 10.46 -7.79
N ALA A 114 -10.90 10.67 -8.97
CA ALA A 114 -11.94 9.79 -9.52
C ALA A 114 -11.42 8.41 -9.95
N GLU A 115 -10.13 8.26 -10.23
CA GLU A 115 -9.54 7.04 -10.81
C GLU A 115 -9.86 5.78 -9.99
N SER A 116 -9.62 5.83 -8.69
CA SER A 116 -9.90 4.70 -7.79
C SER A 116 -11.40 4.37 -7.73
N LEU A 117 -12.24 5.40 -7.68
CA LEU A 117 -13.70 5.23 -7.66
C LEU A 117 -14.21 4.55 -8.93
N MET A 118 -13.73 5.00 -10.08
CA MET A 118 -14.11 4.44 -11.39
C MET A 118 -13.61 3.00 -11.54
N LYS A 119 -12.38 2.72 -11.08
CA LYS A 119 -11.76 1.40 -11.20
C LYS A 119 -12.49 0.33 -10.37
N HIS A 120 -12.90 0.67 -9.16
CA HIS A 120 -13.46 -0.30 -8.21
C HIS A 120 -14.98 -0.37 -8.19
N ASN A 121 -15.68 0.68 -8.57
CA ASN A 121 -17.15 0.78 -8.46
C ASN A 121 -17.89 0.67 -9.79
N LYS A 122 -17.19 0.51 -10.91
CA LYS A 122 -17.80 0.42 -12.27
C LYS A 122 -18.78 1.57 -12.56
N ILE A 123 -18.47 2.78 -12.11
CA ILE A 123 -19.25 3.99 -12.36
C ILE A 123 -18.76 4.72 -13.61
N SER A 124 -19.64 5.57 -14.18
CA SER A 124 -19.28 6.41 -15.32
C SER A 124 -18.26 7.47 -14.94
N LYS A 125 -17.54 8.00 -15.93
CA LYS A 125 -16.61 9.12 -15.74
C LYS A 125 -17.29 10.34 -15.12
N LYS A 126 -18.52 10.66 -15.56
CA LYS A 126 -19.31 11.76 -15.03
C LYS A 126 -19.62 11.59 -13.54
N GLU A 127 -20.02 10.41 -13.14
CA GLU A 127 -20.32 10.09 -11.75
C GLU A 127 -19.03 10.07 -10.89
N GLY A 128 -17.95 9.53 -11.43
CA GLY A 128 -16.62 9.55 -10.77
C GLY A 128 -16.14 10.97 -10.48
N LEU A 129 -16.27 11.88 -11.45
CA LEU A 129 -15.90 13.29 -11.29
C LEU A 129 -16.81 14.02 -10.32
N ARG A 130 -18.10 13.71 -10.30
CA ARG A 130 -19.06 14.27 -9.33
C ARG A 130 -18.67 13.88 -7.90
N GLN A 131 -18.40 12.60 -7.66
CA GLN A 131 -17.96 12.12 -6.35
C GLN A 131 -16.58 12.68 -5.96
N ALA A 132 -15.66 12.82 -6.90
CA ALA A 132 -14.37 13.46 -6.66
C ALA A 132 -14.53 14.91 -6.18
N LEU A 133 -15.44 15.67 -6.79
CA LEU A 133 -15.76 17.04 -6.37
C LEU A 133 -16.31 17.08 -4.94
N GLU A 134 -17.20 16.17 -4.59
CA GLU A 134 -17.72 16.06 -3.21
C GLU A 134 -16.62 15.77 -2.20
N LEU A 135 -15.69 14.85 -2.52
CA LEU A 135 -14.55 14.53 -1.66
C LEU A 135 -13.59 15.71 -1.49
N LEU A 136 -13.31 16.45 -2.57
CA LEU A 136 -12.47 17.66 -2.51
C LEU A 136 -13.11 18.73 -1.64
N ASN A 137 -14.41 18.98 -1.79
CA ASN A 137 -15.15 19.90 -0.95
C ASN A 137 -15.14 19.48 0.51
N LEU A 138 -15.27 18.19 0.78
CA LEU A 138 -15.24 17.64 2.15
C LEU A 138 -13.93 17.95 2.88
N VAL A 139 -12.81 17.95 2.17
CA VAL A 139 -11.48 18.29 2.73
C VAL A 139 -11.11 19.76 2.58
N GLY A 140 -12.05 20.62 2.17
CA GLY A 140 -11.88 22.08 2.10
C GLY A 140 -11.16 22.59 0.85
N ILE A 141 -11.09 21.79 -0.20
CA ILE A 141 -10.55 22.21 -1.51
C ILE A 141 -11.73 22.60 -2.42
N PRO A 142 -11.84 23.90 -2.81
CA PRO A 142 -12.95 24.38 -3.62
C PRO A 142 -12.90 23.90 -5.07
#